data_0026bd71b5a438b3320decb8e75cc403
#
_entry.id   0026bd71b5a438b3320decb8e75cc403
#
_cell.length_a   1.000
_cell.length_b   1.000
_cell.length_c   1.000
_cell.angle_alpha   90.00
_cell.angle_beta   90.00
_cell.angle_gamma   90.00
#
_symmetry.space_group_name_H-M   'P 1'
#
loop_
_entity.id
_entity.type
_entity.pdbx_description
1 polymer ?
#
loop_
_entity_poly.entity_id
_entity_poly.type
_entity_poly.pdbx_seq_one_letter_code
_entity_poly.pdbx_strand_id
1 'polypeptide(L)'
;MGVVYLARELRLDRRVAIKLLPPERAVQPAARERFLREARTAAQLSHPGIVPIFAVHEVSDFVYFAMAYVDGDTLGRRVRRSGPVPYDRAARLLEEVARALAYAHDRGVVHRDVKPDNILLDLATGRAMVSDFGIARVGTAATTGPQRVVGTAEFMSPEQVLGERVDPRSDLYSLGVVGFFALSGELPFVGPDDMTVLARHVSDPPPPLASVAPGVPPRLAETIDRCLAKDRDARFPNGAALADALAAALDRRVAVAVRAFVTEARQLSTSALLYGAFAAVALPLLVMRLLGPQEPRARAAILLAAVVIAAVPLVVMVARVRRLRKAGYGRRDLVDALRADLAHRSEELAFLYGDGPSRLERALRRLCYLSVAVAGGIVLALERMPGLAGVIGVPTLFGVAMATALLAAVGARARTEHRTDPKAERRLRFWSGPLGGWLFTLAGLQVKRRATPAPGVLSPVATPVPDARDA
;
A
#
# COMPACT_ATOMS: atom_id res chain seq x y z
N MET A 1 -20.98 -1.98 -23.08
CA MET A 1 -20.27 -2.68 -22.02
C MET A 1 -21.26 -3.52 -21.23
N GLY A 2 -20.82 -4.63 -20.64
CA GLY A 2 -21.69 -5.44 -19.75
C GLY A 2 -21.92 -4.75 -18.41
N VAL A 3 -23.01 -5.13 -17.73
CA VAL A 3 -23.29 -4.69 -16.36
C VAL A 3 -22.72 -5.69 -15.40
N VAL A 4 -22.11 -5.23 -14.30
CA VAL A 4 -21.51 -6.08 -13.25
C VAL A 4 -22.39 -6.02 -12.00
N TYR A 5 -22.81 -7.17 -11.51
CA TYR A 5 -23.62 -7.34 -10.31
C TYR A 5 -22.84 -8.06 -9.23
N LEU A 6 -22.99 -7.62 -8.00
CA LEU A 6 -22.59 -8.40 -6.84
C LEU A 6 -23.64 -9.49 -6.59
N ALA A 7 -23.21 -10.74 -6.50
CA ALA A 7 -24.05 -11.89 -6.25
C ALA A 7 -23.46 -12.82 -5.18
N ARG A 8 -24.26 -13.75 -4.67
CA ARG A 8 -23.83 -14.81 -3.75
C ARG A 8 -24.03 -16.16 -4.42
N GLU A 9 -22.98 -16.91 -4.53
CA GLU A 9 -23.02 -18.30 -4.98
C GLU A 9 -23.54 -19.18 -3.84
N LEU A 10 -24.78 -19.66 -3.97
CA LEU A 10 -25.47 -20.33 -2.86
C LEU A 10 -24.81 -21.67 -2.45
N ARG A 11 -24.24 -22.42 -3.42
CA ARG A 11 -23.63 -23.72 -3.13
C ARG A 11 -22.35 -23.64 -2.33
N LEU A 12 -21.54 -22.59 -2.54
CA LEU A 12 -20.25 -22.39 -1.87
C LEU A 12 -20.30 -21.26 -0.84
N ASP A 13 -21.47 -20.62 -0.68
CA ASP A 13 -21.72 -19.53 0.26
C ASP A 13 -20.70 -18.37 0.16
N ARG A 14 -20.30 -18.01 -1.07
CA ARG A 14 -19.31 -16.96 -1.32
C ARG A 14 -19.87 -15.82 -2.17
N ARG A 15 -19.30 -14.61 -2.00
CA ARG A 15 -19.57 -13.47 -2.88
C ARG A 15 -18.86 -13.67 -4.22
N VAL A 16 -19.54 -13.36 -5.31
CA VAL A 16 -19.03 -13.39 -6.68
C VAL A 16 -19.47 -12.13 -7.42
N ALA A 17 -18.72 -11.73 -8.42
CA ALA A 17 -19.15 -10.69 -9.36
C ALA A 17 -19.66 -11.38 -10.63
N ILE A 18 -20.86 -10.99 -11.09
CA ILE A 18 -21.46 -11.50 -12.33
C ILE A 18 -21.44 -10.40 -13.37
N LYS A 19 -20.71 -10.61 -14.46
CA LYS A 19 -20.74 -9.71 -15.62
C LYS A 19 -21.74 -10.23 -16.63
N LEU A 20 -22.79 -9.46 -16.85
CA LEU A 20 -23.91 -9.80 -17.74
C LEU A 20 -23.75 -9.06 -19.08
N LEU A 21 -23.90 -9.80 -20.18
CA LEU A 21 -24.08 -9.18 -21.50
C LEU A 21 -25.54 -8.68 -21.61
N PRO A 22 -25.78 -7.39 -21.88
CA PRO A 22 -27.13 -6.86 -22.01
C PRO A 22 -27.94 -7.62 -23.07
N PRO A 23 -29.24 -7.91 -22.84
CA PRO A 23 -30.07 -8.69 -23.76
C PRO A 23 -30.07 -8.16 -25.19
N GLU A 24 -30.09 -6.81 -25.37
CA GLU A 24 -30.05 -6.17 -26.67
C GLU A 24 -28.78 -6.46 -27.46
N ARG A 25 -27.69 -6.83 -26.76
CA ARG A 25 -26.43 -7.25 -27.36
C ARG A 25 -26.30 -8.75 -27.46
N ALA A 26 -26.97 -9.49 -26.57
CA ALA A 26 -26.93 -10.95 -26.57
C ALA A 26 -27.58 -11.54 -27.83
N VAL A 27 -28.56 -10.84 -28.42
CA VAL A 27 -29.17 -11.20 -29.74
C VAL A 27 -28.22 -11.00 -30.91
N GLN A 28 -27.10 -10.27 -30.74
CA GLN A 28 -26.11 -10.07 -31.80
C GLN A 28 -25.04 -11.18 -31.72
N PRO A 29 -24.98 -12.12 -32.69
CA PRO A 29 -24.07 -13.28 -32.61
C PRO A 29 -22.60 -12.89 -32.42
N ALA A 30 -22.16 -11.84 -33.13
CA ALA A 30 -20.79 -11.34 -33.02
C ALA A 30 -20.44 -10.73 -31.63
N ALA A 31 -21.42 -10.10 -30.97
CA ALA A 31 -21.21 -9.56 -29.62
C ALA A 31 -21.17 -10.69 -28.57
N ARG A 32 -22.06 -11.68 -28.72
CA ARG A 32 -22.11 -12.89 -27.87
C ARG A 32 -20.83 -13.70 -27.98
N GLU A 33 -20.37 -14.00 -29.19
CA GLU A 33 -19.15 -14.75 -29.42
C GLU A 33 -17.91 -14.03 -28.84
N ARG A 34 -17.82 -12.73 -29.03
CA ARG A 34 -16.74 -11.91 -28.45
C ARG A 34 -16.74 -11.96 -26.91
N PHE A 35 -17.91 -11.82 -26.29
CA PHE A 35 -18.04 -11.88 -24.82
C PHE A 35 -17.63 -13.24 -24.26
N LEU A 36 -18.05 -14.33 -24.92
CA LEU A 36 -17.66 -15.69 -24.53
C LEU A 36 -16.18 -15.97 -24.75
N ARG A 37 -15.60 -15.45 -25.83
CA ARG A 37 -14.16 -15.57 -26.10
C ARG A 37 -13.33 -14.85 -25.05
N GLU A 38 -13.72 -13.62 -24.68
CA GLU A 38 -13.12 -12.85 -23.58
C GLU A 38 -13.10 -13.66 -22.29
N ALA A 39 -14.26 -14.17 -21.89
CA ALA A 39 -14.40 -14.97 -20.69
C ALA A 39 -13.54 -16.25 -20.71
N ARG A 40 -13.57 -17.00 -21.83
CA ARG A 40 -12.79 -18.25 -21.97
C ARG A 40 -11.28 -18.00 -21.90
N THR A 41 -10.80 -16.93 -22.50
CA THR A 41 -9.36 -16.61 -22.49
C THR A 41 -8.91 -16.15 -21.11
N ALA A 42 -9.67 -15.27 -20.45
CA ALA A 42 -9.37 -14.84 -19.10
C ALA A 42 -9.46 -15.98 -18.08
N ALA A 43 -10.35 -16.97 -18.29
CA ALA A 43 -10.46 -18.15 -17.43
C ALA A 43 -9.23 -19.07 -17.45
N GLN A 44 -8.38 -18.97 -18.49
CA GLN A 44 -7.13 -19.73 -18.58
C GLN A 44 -5.98 -19.08 -17.82
N LEU A 45 -6.16 -17.82 -17.37
CA LEU A 45 -5.14 -17.07 -16.67
C LEU A 45 -5.27 -17.25 -15.15
N SER A 46 -4.30 -17.94 -14.54
CA SER A 46 -4.24 -18.14 -13.08
C SER A 46 -3.03 -17.38 -12.51
N HIS A 47 -3.27 -16.15 -12.07
CA HIS A 47 -2.25 -15.29 -11.48
C HIS A 47 -2.86 -14.43 -10.36
N PRO A 48 -2.15 -14.22 -9.25
CA PRO A 48 -2.69 -13.48 -8.10
C PRO A 48 -3.01 -12.00 -8.39
N GLY A 49 -2.47 -11.42 -9.45
CA GLY A 49 -2.79 -10.07 -9.94
C GLY A 49 -3.80 -10.05 -11.10
N ILE A 50 -4.51 -11.16 -11.36
CA ILE A 50 -5.58 -11.25 -12.37
C ILE A 50 -6.85 -11.73 -11.70
N VAL A 51 -7.98 -11.09 -11.98
CA VAL A 51 -9.28 -11.51 -11.45
C VAL A 51 -9.68 -12.85 -12.04
N PRO A 52 -9.79 -13.92 -11.24
CA PRO A 52 -10.13 -15.24 -11.75
C PRO A 52 -11.60 -15.32 -12.19
N ILE A 53 -11.86 -15.93 -13.35
CA ILE A 53 -13.19 -16.29 -13.81
C ILE A 53 -13.51 -17.72 -13.37
N PHE A 54 -14.64 -17.90 -12.71
CA PHE A 54 -15.06 -19.18 -12.15
C PHE A 54 -15.93 -20.01 -13.10
N ALA A 55 -16.84 -19.35 -13.82
CA ALA A 55 -17.80 -20.02 -14.70
C ALA A 55 -18.34 -19.07 -15.77
N VAL A 56 -18.73 -19.64 -16.88
CA VAL A 56 -19.44 -18.95 -17.97
C VAL A 56 -20.76 -19.67 -18.17
N HIS A 57 -21.86 -18.93 -18.22
CA HIS A 57 -23.20 -19.48 -18.35
C HIS A 57 -23.98 -18.77 -19.46
N GLU A 58 -24.81 -19.58 -20.11
CA GLU A 58 -25.80 -19.18 -21.08
C GLU A 58 -27.16 -19.74 -20.64
N VAL A 59 -28.09 -18.88 -20.26
CA VAL A 59 -29.41 -19.26 -19.76
C VAL A 59 -30.46 -18.41 -20.49
N SER A 60 -31.26 -19.02 -21.33
CA SER A 60 -32.24 -18.34 -22.19
C SER A 60 -31.56 -17.21 -22.98
N ASP A 61 -32.01 -15.98 -22.82
CA ASP A 61 -31.47 -14.78 -23.50
C ASP A 61 -30.31 -14.12 -22.76
N PHE A 62 -29.86 -14.72 -21.65
CA PHE A 62 -28.80 -14.15 -20.82
C PHE A 62 -27.47 -14.88 -21.03
N VAL A 63 -26.44 -14.14 -21.31
CA VAL A 63 -25.06 -14.62 -21.33
C VAL A 63 -24.28 -13.87 -20.24
N TYR A 64 -23.69 -14.62 -19.32
CA TYR A 64 -22.93 -14.03 -18.23
C TYR A 64 -21.74 -14.90 -17.81
N PHE A 65 -20.78 -14.30 -17.16
CA PHE A 65 -19.75 -15.05 -16.45
C PHE A 65 -19.63 -14.59 -14.99
N ALA A 66 -19.31 -15.58 -14.14
CA ALA A 66 -19.03 -15.36 -12.74
C ALA A 66 -17.52 -15.27 -12.51
N MET A 67 -17.09 -14.24 -11.80
CA MET A 67 -15.69 -14.01 -11.46
C MET A 67 -15.53 -13.70 -9.96
N ALA A 68 -14.30 -13.68 -9.47
CA ALA A 68 -14.02 -13.31 -8.09
C ALA A 68 -14.55 -11.91 -7.80
N TYR A 69 -15.24 -11.77 -6.68
CA TYR A 69 -15.58 -10.47 -6.13
C TYR A 69 -14.35 -9.91 -5.41
N VAL A 70 -13.87 -8.78 -5.86
CA VAL A 70 -12.79 -8.03 -5.20
C VAL A 70 -13.47 -6.97 -4.33
N ASP A 71 -13.27 -7.08 -3.01
CA ASP A 71 -13.83 -6.13 -2.04
C ASP A 71 -12.95 -4.88 -2.02
N GLY A 72 -13.34 -3.87 -2.80
CA GLY A 72 -12.52 -2.69 -2.98
C GLY A 72 -13.06 -1.69 -3.97
N ASP A 73 -12.17 -0.91 -4.55
CA ASP A 73 -12.48 0.14 -5.52
C ASP A 73 -11.61 -0.03 -6.77
N THR A 74 -11.96 0.64 -7.86
CA THR A 74 -11.07 0.74 -9.01
C THR A 74 -10.02 1.83 -8.78
N LEU A 75 -8.84 1.67 -9.37
CA LEU A 75 -7.81 2.71 -9.35
C LEU A 75 -8.34 4.05 -9.89
N GLY A 76 -9.16 4.00 -10.95
CA GLY A 76 -9.77 5.19 -11.54
C GLY A 76 -10.69 5.92 -10.57
N ARG A 77 -11.61 5.21 -9.91
CA ARG A 77 -12.51 5.79 -8.92
C ARG A 77 -11.73 6.34 -7.72
N ARG A 78 -10.70 5.62 -7.28
CA ARG A 78 -9.86 6.04 -6.17
C ARG A 78 -9.13 7.36 -6.45
N VAL A 79 -8.50 7.49 -7.64
CA VAL A 79 -7.79 8.73 -8.03
C VAL A 79 -8.77 9.89 -8.16
N ARG A 80 -9.90 9.69 -8.84
CA ARG A 80 -10.93 10.74 -9.00
C ARG A 80 -11.51 11.23 -7.67
N ARG A 81 -11.65 10.34 -6.68
CA ARG A 81 -12.22 10.68 -5.37
C ARG A 81 -11.22 11.35 -4.42
N SER A 82 -9.98 10.92 -4.44
CA SER A 82 -9.00 11.25 -3.39
C SER A 82 -7.68 11.83 -3.93
N GLY A 83 -7.63 12.16 -5.22
CA GLY A 83 -6.44 12.70 -5.86
C GLY A 83 -5.34 11.67 -6.16
N PRO A 84 -4.15 12.13 -6.53
CA PRO A 84 -3.01 11.30 -6.91
C PRO A 84 -2.67 10.25 -5.87
N VAL A 85 -2.13 9.13 -6.33
CA VAL A 85 -1.65 8.05 -5.45
C VAL A 85 -0.22 8.39 -5.00
N PRO A 86 0.12 8.22 -3.71
CA PRO A 86 1.49 8.34 -3.24
C PRO A 86 2.46 7.53 -4.11
N TYR A 87 3.59 8.14 -4.52
CA TYR A 87 4.46 7.61 -5.57
C TYR A 87 4.96 6.18 -5.31
N ASP A 88 5.24 5.86 -4.07
CA ASP A 88 5.74 4.53 -3.69
C ASP A 88 4.61 3.47 -3.69
N ARG A 89 3.36 3.87 -3.42
CA ARG A 89 2.20 3.01 -3.58
C ARG A 89 1.86 2.85 -5.06
N ALA A 90 1.88 3.92 -5.84
CA ALA A 90 1.65 3.89 -7.28
C ALA A 90 2.66 2.96 -7.97
N ALA A 91 3.95 3.09 -7.66
CA ALA A 91 4.99 2.23 -8.25
C ALA A 91 4.78 0.74 -7.92
N ARG A 92 4.34 0.40 -6.69
CA ARG A 92 3.99 -1.00 -6.34
C ARG A 92 2.78 -1.51 -7.09
N LEU A 93 1.71 -0.73 -7.16
CA LEU A 93 0.51 -1.10 -7.91
C LEU A 93 0.83 -1.33 -9.39
N LEU A 94 1.61 -0.43 -9.99
CA LEU A 94 2.05 -0.55 -11.38
C LEU A 94 2.98 -1.75 -11.59
N GLU A 95 3.88 -2.05 -10.64
CA GLU A 95 4.70 -3.26 -10.64
C GLU A 95 3.84 -4.53 -10.63
N GLU A 96 2.84 -4.62 -9.74
CA GLU A 96 1.92 -5.76 -9.67
C GLU A 96 1.14 -5.95 -10.96
N VAL A 97 0.63 -4.85 -11.55
CA VAL A 97 -0.06 -4.87 -12.85
C VAL A 97 0.88 -5.28 -13.97
N ALA A 98 2.12 -4.73 -14.02
CA ALA A 98 3.10 -5.09 -15.03
C ALA A 98 3.48 -6.58 -14.99
N ARG A 99 3.59 -7.18 -13.79
CA ARG A 99 3.82 -8.64 -13.61
C ARG A 99 2.61 -9.45 -14.05
N ALA A 100 1.39 -9.00 -13.78
CA ALA A 100 0.17 -9.65 -14.23
C ALA A 100 0.04 -9.65 -15.77
N LEU A 101 0.37 -8.49 -16.39
CA LEU A 101 0.41 -8.38 -17.85
C LEU A 101 1.52 -9.25 -18.46
N ALA A 102 2.73 -9.27 -17.88
CA ALA A 102 3.81 -10.16 -18.32
C ALA A 102 3.37 -11.62 -18.34
N TYR A 103 2.72 -12.08 -17.27
CA TYR A 103 2.18 -13.44 -17.17
C TYR A 103 1.16 -13.76 -18.29
N ALA A 104 0.28 -12.82 -18.63
CA ALA A 104 -0.70 -12.99 -19.70
C ALA A 104 0.00 -12.98 -21.09
N HIS A 105 0.96 -12.07 -21.29
CA HIS A 105 1.74 -11.95 -22.53
C HIS A 105 2.54 -13.21 -22.84
N ASP A 106 3.16 -13.83 -21.84
CA ASP A 106 3.89 -15.11 -21.98
C ASP A 106 2.97 -16.26 -22.45
N ARG A 107 1.65 -16.10 -22.29
CA ARG A 107 0.62 -17.03 -22.77
C ARG A 107 -0.06 -16.58 -24.06
N GLY A 108 0.52 -15.60 -24.73
CA GLY A 108 0.01 -15.06 -25.99
C GLY A 108 -1.24 -14.17 -25.85
N VAL A 109 -1.59 -13.76 -24.62
CA VAL A 109 -2.78 -12.95 -24.36
C VAL A 109 -2.37 -11.49 -24.13
N VAL A 110 -2.79 -10.60 -25.04
CA VAL A 110 -2.64 -9.14 -24.92
C VAL A 110 -3.96 -8.57 -24.41
N HIS A 111 -3.90 -7.70 -23.40
CA HIS A 111 -5.09 -7.16 -22.72
C HIS A 111 -5.90 -6.18 -23.59
N ARG A 112 -5.22 -5.24 -24.26
CA ARG A 112 -5.76 -4.26 -25.23
C ARG A 112 -6.73 -3.20 -24.69
N ASP A 113 -7.07 -3.24 -23.39
CA ASP A 113 -7.96 -2.26 -22.72
C ASP A 113 -7.46 -1.99 -21.30
N VAL A 114 -6.14 -1.79 -21.14
CA VAL A 114 -5.54 -1.44 -19.84
C VAL A 114 -5.93 0.01 -19.51
N LYS A 115 -6.69 0.17 -18.42
CA LYS A 115 -7.15 1.48 -17.92
C LYS A 115 -7.42 1.43 -16.42
N PRO A 116 -7.49 2.57 -15.73
CA PRO A 116 -7.63 2.61 -14.28
C PRO A 116 -8.92 1.95 -13.77
N ASP A 117 -9.99 1.92 -14.57
CA ASP A 117 -11.26 1.30 -14.18
C ASP A 117 -11.21 -0.25 -14.28
N ASN A 118 -10.24 -0.82 -15.01
CA ASN A 118 -9.98 -2.26 -15.10
C ASN A 118 -8.89 -2.74 -14.10
N ILE A 119 -8.40 -1.85 -13.22
CA ILE A 119 -7.47 -2.19 -12.14
C ILE A 119 -8.21 -2.07 -10.82
N LEU A 120 -8.49 -3.21 -10.22
CA LEU A 120 -9.18 -3.31 -8.93
C LEU A 120 -8.16 -3.29 -7.79
N LEU A 121 -8.48 -2.55 -6.74
CA LEU A 121 -7.67 -2.44 -5.51
C LEU A 121 -8.37 -3.21 -4.40
N ASP A 122 -7.85 -4.37 -4.05
CA ASP A 122 -8.40 -5.19 -2.97
C ASP A 122 -8.10 -4.57 -1.60
N LEU A 123 -9.13 -4.23 -0.83
CA LEU A 123 -9.02 -3.62 0.48
C LEU A 123 -8.38 -4.54 1.54
N ALA A 124 -8.58 -5.85 1.40
CA ALA A 124 -8.07 -6.80 2.39
C ALA A 124 -6.57 -7.00 2.27
N THR A 125 -6.05 -7.07 1.04
CA THR A 125 -4.65 -7.35 0.76
C THR A 125 -3.85 -6.11 0.33
N GLY A 126 -4.55 -5.05 -0.07
CA GLY A 126 -3.96 -3.84 -0.65
C GLY A 126 -3.37 -4.07 -2.05
N ARG A 127 -3.67 -5.19 -2.72
CA ARG A 127 -3.09 -5.58 -4.01
C ARG A 127 -3.89 -5.04 -5.18
N ALA A 128 -3.20 -4.83 -6.30
CA ALA A 128 -3.82 -4.54 -7.58
C ALA A 128 -4.16 -5.83 -8.33
N MET A 129 -5.36 -5.89 -8.91
CA MET A 129 -5.80 -7.00 -9.74
C MET A 129 -6.36 -6.46 -11.06
N VAL A 130 -5.92 -7.05 -12.17
CA VAL A 130 -6.38 -6.70 -13.52
C VAL A 130 -7.64 -7.49 -13.84
N SER A 131 -8.67 -6.80 -14.32
CA SER A 131 -9.92 -7.39 -14.80
C SER A 131 -10.15 -7.07 -16.28
N ASP A 132 -11.11 -7.73 -16.91
CA ASP A 132 -11.62 -7.38 -18.23
C ASP A 132 -10.57 -7.38 -19.35
N PHE A 133 -9.92 -8.53 -19.58
CA PHE A 133 -9.02 -8.71 -20.72
C PHE A 133 -9.77 -8.48 -22.04
N GLY A 134 -9.45 -7.36 -22.72
CA GLY A 134 -10.20 -6.80 -23.85
C GLY A 134 -9.98 -7.51 -25.18
N ILE A 135 -10.02 -8.84 -25.20
CA ILE A 135 -9.86 -9.68 -26.42
C ILE A 135 -10.92 -9.38 -27.48
N ALA A 136 -12.02 -8.76 -27.05
CA ALA A 136 -13.13 -8.37 -27.92
C ALA A 136 -12.79 -7.29 -28.96
N ARG A 137 -11.61 -6.66 -28.91
CA ARG A 137 -11.19 -5.58 -29.84
C ARG A 137 -10.40 -6.07 -31.06
N VAL A 138 -10.27 -7.39 -31.26
CA VAL A 138 -9.65 -7.94 -32.45
C VAL A 138 -10.57 -7.76 -33.65
N GLY A 139 -10.24 -6.85 -34.55
CA GLY A 139 -10.92 -6.71 -35.86
C GLY A 139 -11.88 -5.54 -36.00
N THR A 140 -11.91 -4.55 -35.12
CA THR A 140 -12.78 -3.36 -35.30
C THR A 140 -12.00 -2.07 -35.61
N ALA A 141 -10.94 -2.17 -36.39
CA ALA A 141 -10.28 -0.99 -36.97
C ALA A 141 -11.12 -0.30 -38.08
N ALA A 142 -12.30 -0.79 -38.42
CA ALA A 142 -13.11 -0.27 -39.54
C ALA A 142 -14.62 -0.36 -39.34
N THR A 143 -15.12 -0.13 -38.15
CA THR A 143 -16.56 0.20 -38.03
C THR A 143 -16.69 1.69 -37.81
N THR A 144 -16.70 2.41 -38.90
CA THR A 144 -17.21 3.79 -39.06
C THR A 144 -18.64 3.86 -38.54
N GLY A 145 -18.81 4.29 -37.30
CA GLY A 145 -20.08 4.70 -36.74
C GLY A 145 -19.80 5.55 -35.50
N PRO A 146 -20.54 6.64 -35.29
CA PRO A 146 -20.35 7.54 -34.14
C PRO A 146 -20.88 6.92 -32.84
N GLN A 147 -20.45 5.71 -32.51
CA GLN A 147 -20.70 5.18 -31.18
C GLN A 147 -19.57 5.65 -30.24
N ARG A 148 -19.93 6.64 -29.44
CA ARG A 148 -19.14 7.16 -28.33
C ARG A 148 -18.48 6.01 -27.56
N VAL A 149 -17.19 5.81 -27.77
CA VAL A 149 -16.31 5.00 -26.94
C VAL A 149 -15.87 5.87 -25.76
N VAL A 150 -16.84 6.23 -24.91
CA VAL A 150 -16.59 7.09 -23.76
C VAL A 150 -15.58 6.38 -22.83
N GLY A 151 -14.45 7.02 -22.60
CA GLY A 151 -13.49 6.65 -21.56
C GLY A 151 -12.42 5.62 -21.95
N THR A 152 -12.27 5.24 -23.23
CA THR A 152 -11.23 4.30 -23.68
C THR A 152 -10.19 4.96 -24.59
N ALA A 153 -10.55 6.04 -25.28
CA ALA A 153 -9.66 6.80 -26.14
C ALA A 153 -8.42 7.31 -25.39
N GLU A 154 -8.61 7.72 -24.14
CA GLU A 154 -7.61 8.29 -23.25
C GLU A 154 -6.43 7.36 -22.93
N PHE A 155 -6.59 6.04 -23.10
CA PHE A 155 -5.58 5.02 -22.74
C PHE A 155 -5.09 4.20 -23.93
N MET A 156 -5.51 4.52 -25.15
CA MET A 156 -5.13 3.79 -26.35
C MET A 156 -3.65 4.05 -26.71
N SER A 157 -2.96 3.01 -27.15
CA SER A 157 -1.62 3.15 -27.72
C SER A 157 -1.68 3.69 -29.16
N PRO A 158 -0.61 4.36 -29.66
CA PRO A 158 -0.54 4.87 -31.02
C PRO A 158 -0.89 3.81 -32.06
N GLU A 159 -0.36 2.61 -31.95
CA GLU A 159 -0.61 1.50 -32.86
C GLU A 159 -2.06 0.99 -32.82
N GLN A 160 -2.74 1.11 -31.66
CA GLN A 160 -4.18 0.82 -31.58
C GLN A 160 -5.01 1.86 -32.32
N VAL A 161 -4.65 3.14 -32.20
CA VAL A 161 -5.31 4.25 -32.90
C VAL A 161 -5.15 4.12 -34.40
N LEU A 162 -3.94 3.78 -34.86
CA LEU A 162 -3.62 3.59 -36.28
C LEU A 162 -4.16 2.28 -36.88
N GLY A 163 -4.73 1.39 -36.06
CA GLY A 163 -5.19 0.07 -36.52
C GLY A 163 -4.05 -0.87 -36.92
N GLU A 164 -2.86 -0.62 -36.45
CA GLU A 164 -1.69 -1.44 -36.70
C GLU A 164 -1.71 -2.73 -35.87
N ARG A 165 -0.73 -3.62 -36.11
CA ARG A 165 -0.58 -4.84 -35.31
C ARG A 165 -0.24 -4.51 -33.86
N VAL A 166 -1.16 -4.86 -32.95
CA VAL A 166 -1.02 -4.69 -31.52
C VAL A 166 -0.22 -5.85 -30.94
N ASP A 167 0.81 -5.53 -30.17
CA ASP A 167 1.66 -6.47 -29.45
C ASP A 167 1.66 -6.18 -27.92
N PRO A 168 2.34 -6.97 -27.06
CA PRO A 168 2.42 -6.75 -25.61
C PRO A 168 2.82 -5.34 -25.20
N ARG A 169 3.62 -4.62 -25.97
CA ARG A 169 4.11 -3.27 -25.67
C ARG A 169 3.03 -2.20 -25.78
N SER A 170 1.90 -2.51 -26.44
CA SER A 170 0.70 -1.67 -26.43
C SER A 170 0.09 -1.57 -25.04
N ASP A 171 0.02 -2.70 -24.30
CA ASP A 171 -0.47 -2.71 -22.92
C ASP A 171 0.47 -1.93 -21.98
N LEU A 172 1.79 -1.96 -22.26
CA LEU A 172 2.78 -1.20 -21.48
C LEU A 172 2.67 0.31 -21.70
N TYR A 173 2.31 0.75 -22.91
CA TYR A 173 1.97 2.14 -23.18
C TYR A 173 0.74 2.57 -22.38
N SER A 174 -0.34 1.79 -22.47
CA SER A 174 -1.58 2.06 -21.72
C SER A 174 -1.32 2.07 -20.20
N LEU A 175 -0.46 1.16 -19.70
CA LEU A 175 -0.03 1.16 -18.29
C LEU A 175 0.81 2.41 -17.95
N GLY A 176 1.60 2.94 -18.90
CA GLY A 176 2.27 4.23 -18.77
C GLY A 176 1.28 5.37 -18.57
N VAL A 177 0.20 5.41 -19.38
CA VAL A 177 -0.88 6.41 -19.22
C VAL A 177 -1.57 6.26 -17.87
N VAL A 178 -1.84 5.03 -17.44
CA VAL A 178 -2.38 4.75 -16.09
C VAL A 178 -1.43 5.24 -15.01
N GLY A 179 -0.14 5.02 -15.16
CA GLY A 179 0.89 5.47 -14.22
C GLY A 179 0.97 7.00 -14.14
N PHE A 180 0.93 7.67 -15.28
CA PHE A 180 0.88 9.12 -15.36
C PHE A 180 -0.34 9.66 -14.60
N PHE A 181 -1.54 9.14 -14.90
CA PHE A 181 -2.79 9.51 -14.23
C PHE A 181 -2.75 9.21 -12.72
N ALA A 182 -2.24 8.05 -12.33
CA ALA A 182 -2.17 7.67 -10.91
C ALA A 182 -1.25 8.58 -10.09
N LEU A 183 -0.16 9.08 -10.69
CA LEU A 183 0.86 9.89 -10.03
C LEU A 183 0.57 11.39 -10.07
N SER A 184 -0.09 11.89 -11.12
CA SER A 184 -0.40 13.32 -11.29
C SER A 184 -1.85 13.66 -10.98
N GLY A 185 -2.79 12.71 -11.11
CA GLY A 185 -4.23 12.96 -11.12
C GLY A 185 -4.76 13.45 -12.47
N GLU A 186 -3.87 13.64 -13.45
CA GLU A 186 -4.19 14.19 -14.76
C GLU A 186 -3.83 13.18 -15.87
N LEU A 187 -4.44 13.34 -17.04
CA LEU A 187 -4.12 12.55 -18.22
C LEU A 187 -3.02 13.24 -19.03
N PRO A 188 -2.10 12.49 -19.67
CA PRO A 188 -1.04 13.08 -20.48
C PRO A 188 -1.57 13.79 -21.73
N PHE A 189 -2.72 13.34 -22.24
CA PHE A 189 -3.39 13.92 -23.40
C PHE A 189 -4.85 14.16 -23.11
N VAL A 190 -5.30 15.39 -23.31
CA VAL A 190 -6.70 15.82 -23.12
C VAL A 190 -7.14 16.57 -24.38
N GLY A 191 -8.44 16.57 -24.67
CA GLY A 191 -8.96 17.26 -25.86
C GLY A 191 -10.46 17.49 -25.74
N PRO A 192 -11.05 18.34 -26.61
CA PRO A 192 -12.47 18.61 -26.62
C PRO A 192 -13.32 17.39 -27.02
N ASP A 193 -12.74 16.45 -27.72
CA ASP A 193 -13.37 15.21 -28.20
C ASP A 193 -12.38 14.04 -28.26
N ASP A 194 -12.92 12.83 -28.38
CA ASP A 194 -12.14 11.60 -28.45
C ASP A 194 -11.17 11.58 -29.65
N MET A 195 -11.54 12.16 -30.79
CA MET A 195 -10.68 12.19 -31.98
C MET A 195 -9.44 13.04 -31.77
N THR A 196 -9.58 14.17 -31.10
CA THR A 196 -8.45 15.02 -30.71
C THR A 196 -7.50 14.29 -29.75
N VAL A 197 -8.06 13.57 -28.76
CA VAL A 197 -7.25 12.76 -27.81
C VAL A 197 -6.52 11.66 -28.57
N LEU A 198 -7.18 10.93 -29.46
CA LEU A 198 -6.57 9.88 -30.28
C LEU A 198 -5.44 10.43 -31.17
N ALA A 199 -5.65 11.58 -31.82
CA ALA A 199 -4.62 12.23 -32.62
C ALA A 199 -3.37 12.56 -31.77
N ARG A 200 -3.56 13.09 -30.55
CA ARG A 200 -2.46 13.40 -29.62
C ARG A 200 -1.70 12.15 -29.15
N HIS A 201 -2.38 11.02 -28.99
CA HIS A 201 -1.70 9.75 -28.72
C HIS A 201 -0.75 9.35 -29.86
N VAL A 202 -1.06 9.70 -31.10
CA VAL A 202 -0.20 9.40 -32.26
C VAL A 202 0.93 10.41 -32.43
N SER A 203 0.61 11.73 -32.37
CA SER A 203 1.53 12.78 -32.82
C SER A 203 2.21 13.54 -31.70
N ASP A 204 1.53 13.85 -30.60
CA ASP A 204 2.04 14.80 -29.62
C ASP A 204 2.98 14.14 -28.61
N PRO A 205 4.12 14.75 -28.28
CA PRO A 205 4.94 14.27 -27.18
C PRO A 205 4.18 14.41 -25.86
N PRO A 206 4.26 13.41 -24.96
CA PRO A 206 3.67 13.56 -23.63
C PRO A 206 4.42 14.62 -22.83
N PRO A 207 3.75 15.39 -21.97
CA PRO A 207 4.46 16.25 -21.03
C PRO A 207 5.29 15.38 -20.08
N PRO A 208 6.54 15.77 -19.74
CA PRO A 208 7.33 15.03 -18.75
C PRO A 208 6.60 14.93 -17.43
N LEU A 209 6.46 13.72 -16.88
CA LEU A 209 5.74 13.51 -15.61
C LEU A 209 6.33 14.36 -14.47
N ALA A 210 7.64 14.53 -14.44
CA ALA A 210 8.33 15.35 -13.44
C ALA A 210 7.88 16.83 -13.46
N SER A 211 7.40 17.36 -14.60
CA SER A 211 6.89 18.73 -14.70
C SER A 211 5.47 18.88 -14.14
N VAL A 212 4.66 17.82 -14.19
CA VAL A 212 3.26 17.80 -13.73
C VAL A 212 3.16 17.34 -12.28
N ALA A 213 4.05 16.41 -11.86
CA ALA A 213 4.10 15.85 -10.53
C ALA A 213 5.52 15.94 -9.93
N PRO A 214 5.98 17.13 -9.51
CA PRO A 214 7.38 17.36 -9.09
C PRO A 214 7.79 16.60 -7.83
N GLY A 215 6.84 16.04 -7.07
CA GLY A 215 7.10 15.17 -5.91
C GLY A 215 7.47 13.73 -6.25
N VAL A 216 7.36 13.32 -7.53
CA VAL A 216 7.68 11.97 -7.99
C VAL A 216 9.20 11.81 -8.15
N PRO A 217 9.82 10.71 -7.66
CA PRO A 217 11.23 10.45 -7.86
C PRO A 217 11.61 10.44 -9.35
N PRO A 218 12.74 11.08 -9.75
CA PRO A 218 13.11 11.21 -11.17
C PRO A 218 13.14 9.89 -11.94
N ARG A 219 13.69 8.83 -11.34
CA ARG A 219 13.73 7.51 -11.95
C ARG A 219 12.34 6.90 -12.19
N LEU A 220 11.37 7.19 -11.31
CA LEU A 220 10.00 6.72 -11.50
C LEU A 220 9.32 7.51 -12.62
N ALA A 221 9.53 8.83 -12.66
CA ALA A 221 9.03 9.67 -13.75
C ALA A 221 9.59 9.21 -15.10
N GLU A 222 10.92 9.02 -15.23
CA GLU A 222 11.57 8.51 -16.42
C GLU A 222 11.03 7.12 -16.84
N THR A 223 10.74 6.24 -15.88
CA THR A 223 10.17 4.92 -16.17
C THR A 223 8.78 5.05 -16.80
N ILE A 224 7.94 5.94 -16.27
CA ILE A 224 6.59 6.19 -16.83
C ILE A 224 6.70 6.89 -18.18
N ASP A 225 7.54 7.93 -18.31
CA ASP A 225 7.75 8.66 -19.57
C ASP A 225 8.26 7.71 -20.68
N ARG A 226 9.13 6.77 -20.35
CA ARG A 226 9.59 5.73 -21.29
C ARG A 226 8.46 4.83 -21.81
N CYS A 227 7.48 4.49 -20.97
CA CYS A 227 6.31 3.74 -21.42
C CYS A 227 5.49 4.52 -22.46
N LEU A 228 5.47 5.86 -22.38
CA LEU A 228 4.72 6.75 -23.25
C LEU A 228 5.44 7.07 -24.57
N ALA A 229 6.61 6.47 -24.85
CA ALA A 229 7.30 6.61 -26.12
C ALA A 229 6.38 6.18 -27.29
N LYS A 230 6.35 7.01 -28.36
CA LYS A 230 5.54 6.73 -29.55
C LYS A 230 6.06 5.50 -30.29
N ASP A 231 7.37 5.46 -30.47
CA ASP A 231 8.05 4.27 -30.98
C ASP A 231 8.00 3.15 -29.95
N ARG A 232 7.40 2.02 -30.34
CA ARG A 232 7.26 0.84 -29.49
C ARG A 232 8.61 0.21 -29.10
N ASP A 233 9.64 0.36 -29.94
CA ASP A 233 10.98 -0.18 -29.68
C ASP A 233 11.74 0.63 -28.62
N ALA A 234 11.38 1.90 -28.41
CA ALA A 234 11.91 2.74 -27.33
C ALA A 234 11.31 2.39 -25.96
N ARG A 235 10.16 1.71 -25.92
CA ARG A 235 9.49 1.27 -24.68
C ARG A 235 10.25 0.13 -24.01
N PHE A 236 9.69 -0.43 -22.94
CA PHE A 236 10.18 -1.67 -22.34
C PHE A 236 9.85 -2.86 -23.22
N PRO A 237 10.76 -3.85 -23.35
CA PRO A 237 10.55 -5.00 -24.25
C PRO A 237 9.40 -5.91 -23.79
N ASN A 238 9.14 -5.97 -22.49
CA ASN A 238 8.07 -6.77 -21.88
C ASN A 238 7.68 -6.25 -20.50
N GLY A 239 6.58 -6.77 -19.95
CA GLY A 239 6.06 -6.38 -18.65
C GLY A 239 6.98 -6.71 -17.47
N ALA A 240 7.80 -7.76 -17.57
CA ALA A 240 8.77 -8.11 -16.54
C ALA A 240 9.88 -7.04 -16.43
N ALA A 241 10.43 -6.59 -17.54
CA ALA A 241 11.41 -5.52 -17.57
C ALA A 241 10.87 -4.19 -17.03
N LEU A 242 9.60 -3.87 -17.32
CA LEU A 242 8.92 -2.72 -16.73
C LEU A 242 8.75 -2.89 -15.22
N ALA A 243 8.30 -4.05 -14.76
CA ALA A 243 8.11 -4.33 -13.33
C ALA A 243 9.43 -4.19 -12.56
N ASP A 244 10.54 -4.69 -13.11
CA ASP A 244 11.85 -4.56 -12.50
C ASP A 244 12.34 -3.09 -12.47
N ALA A 245 12.06 -2.31 -13.53
CA ALA A 245 12.36 -0.88 -13.56
C ALA A 245 11.56 -0.10 -12.53
N LEU A 246 10.25 -0.38 -12.39
CA LEU A 246 9.38 0.22 -11.36
C LEU A 246 9.86 -0.12 -9.94
N ALA A 247 10.26 -1.37 -9.70
CA ALA A 247 10.84 -1.79 -8.43
C ALA A 247 12.16 -1.09 -8.10
N ALA A 248 13.01 -0.87 -9.13
CA ALA A 248 14.29 -0.17 -8.99
C ALA A 248 14.14 1.35 -8.88
N ALA A 249 13.10 1.93 -9.46
CA ALA A 249 12.83 3.37 -9.45
C ALA A 249 12.47 3.91 -8.06
N LEU A 250 11.88 3.09 -7.22
CA LEU A 250 11.81 3.35 -5.80
C LEU A 250 13.21 3.09 -5.24
N ASP A 251 14.00 4.13 -5.07
CA ASP A 251 15.34 4.00 -4.49
C ASP A 251 15.23 3.39 -3.07
N ARG A 252 15.09 2.07 -3.04
CA ARG A 252 15.01 1.24 -1.83
C ARG A 252 16.36 1.11 -1.15
N ARG A 253 17.25 2.08 -1.34
CA ARG A 253 18.48 2.21 -0.54
C ARG A 253 18.25 2.89 0.81
N VAL A 254 17.08 2.68 1.43
CA VAL A 254 17.12 2.58 2.89
C VAL A 254 17.86 1.30 3.14
N ALA A 255 19.11 1.41 3.53
CA ALA A 255 20.05 0.33 3.56
C ALA A 255 19.44 -0.92 4.21
N VAL A 256 19.69 -2.08 3.64
CA VAL A 256 19.23 -3.39 4.14
C VAL A 256 19.41 -3.51 5.65
N ALA A 257 20.50 -2.93 6.20
CA ALA A 257 20.78 -2.88 7.64
C ALA A 257 19.75 -2.07 8.44
N VAL A 258 19.26 -0.93 7.91
CA VAL A 258 18.27 -0.08 8.61
C VAL A 258 16.89 -0.76 8.54
N ARG A 259 16.54 -1.40 7.43
CA ARG A 259 15.29 -2.20 7.32
C ARG A 259 15.31 -3.40 8.23
N ALA A 260 16.41 -4.15 8.26
CA ALA A 260 16.56 -5.27 9.17
C ALA A 260 16.38 -4.80 10.61
N PHE A 261 17.00 -3.67 11.00
CA PHE A 261 16.82 -3.08 12.32
C PHE A 261 15.35 -2.67 12.57
N VAL A 262 14.67 -2.01 11.63
CA VAL A 262 13.25 -1.62 11.76
C VAL A 262 12.36 -2.86 11.89
N THR A 263 12.63 -3.91 11.12
CA THR A 263 11.88 -5.17 11.17
C THR A 263 12.13 -5.92 12.48
N GLU A 264 13.38 -6.00 12.92
CA GLU A 264 13.74 -6.61 14.20
C GLU A 264 13.22 -5.77 15.39
N ALA A 265 13.24 -4.44 15.29
CA ALA A 265 12.67 -3.55 16.31
C ALA A 265 11.13 -3.65 16.41
N ARG A 266 10.45 -4.17 15.38
CA ARG A 266 9.01 -4.51 15.46
C ARG A 266 8.76 -5.67 16.44
N GLN A 267 9.66 -6.61 16.52
CA GLN A 267 9.51 -7.78 17.41
C GLN A 267 9.79 -7.45 18.88
N LEU A 268 10.64 -6.46 19.16
CA LEU A 268 10.85 -5.90 20.50
C LEU A 268 10.05 -4.60 20.64
N SER A 269 8.79 -4.72 21.01
CA SER A 269 7.98 -3.54 21.34
C SER A 269 8.60 -2.83 22.55
N THR A 270 8.48 -1.49 22.59
CA THR A 270 8.82 -0.69 23.79
C THR A 270 8.09 -1.19 25.04
N SER A 271 6.96 -1.87 24.87
CA SER A 271 6.26 -2.62 25.90
C SER A 271 7.08 -3.77 26.49
N ALA A 272 7.89 -4.50 25.70
CA ALA A 272 8.72 -5.57 26.23
C ALA A 272 9.82 -5.06 27.18
N LEU A 273 10.36 -3.87 26.92
CA LEU A 273 11.29 -3.20 27.84
C LEU A 273 10.58 -2.77 29.15
N LEU A 274 9.38 -2.21 29.03
CA LEU A 274 8.57 -1.79 30.18
C LEU A 274 8.08 -3.01 30.99
N TYR A 275 7.62 -4.07 30.33
CA TYR A 275 7.25 -5.32 31.00
C TYR A 275 8.45 -6.02 31.63
N GLY A 276 9.62 -6.01 30.98
CA GLY A 276 10.86 -6.55 31.53
C GLY A 276 11.29 -5.76 32.78
N ALA A 277 11.26 -4.44 32.73
CA ALA A 277 11.57 -3.58 33.88
C ALA A 277 10.54 -3.76 35.02
N PHE A 278 9.25 -3.81 34.70
CA PHE A 278 8.19 -4.06 35.68
C PHE A 278 8.32 -5.45 36.31
N ALA A 279 8.54 -6.50 35.53
CA ALA A 279 8.74 -7.85 36.01
C ALA A 279 10.01 -7.95 36.88
N ALA A 280 11.07 -7.25 36.53
CA ALA A 280 12.32 -7.22 37.30
C ALA A 280 12.18 -6.56 38.68
N VAL A 281 11.21 -5.67 38.85
CA VAL A 281 10.91 -5.00 40.14
C VAL A 281 9.76 -5.71 40.88
N ALA A 282 8.64 -5.95 40.22
CA ALA A 282 7.44 -6.48 40.84
C ALA A 282 7.57 -7.96 41.22
N LEU A 283 8.24 -8.76 40.39
CA LEU A 283 8.40 -10.20 40.64
C LEU A 283 9.27 -10.51 41.89
N PRO A 284 10.46 -9.90 42.10
CA PRO A 284 11.21 -10.05 43.32
C PRO A 284 10.46 -9.59 44.56
N LEU A 285 9.79 -8.44 44.50
CA LEU A 285 9.00 -7.93 45.61
C LEU A 285 7.83 -8.88 45.99
N LEU A 286 7.17 -9.43 44.96
CA LEU A 286 6.10 -10.42 45.16
C LEU A 286 6.66 -11.72 45.76
N VAL A 287 7.76 -12.22 45.23
CA VAL A 287 8.42 -13.42 45.73
C VAL A 287 8.87 -13.22 47.19
N MET A 288 9.51 -12.10 47.52
CA MET A 288 9.90 -11.75 48.88
C MET A 288 8.70 -11.68 49.85
N ARG A 289 7.56 -11.16 49.37
CA ARG A 289 6.35 -11.06 50.16
C ARG A 289 5.65 -12.40 50.42
N LEU A 290 5.64 -13.29 49.40
CA LEU A 290 5.03 -14.62 49.50
C LEU A 290 5.82 -15.63 50.31
N LEU A 291 7.16 -15.57 50.23
CA LEU A 291 8.06 -16.51 50.89
C LEU A 291 8.45 -16.10 52.33
N GLY A 292 7.97 -14.93 52.78
CA GLY A 292 8.25 -14.41 54.11
C GLY A 292 9.73 -13.97 54.33
N PRO A 293 10.21 -13.85 55.55
CA PRO A 293 11.56 -13.38 55.87
C PRO A 293 12.60 -14.37 55.34
N GLN A 294 13.34 -13.94 54.32
CA GLN A 294 14.44 -14.73 53.65
C GLN A 294 15.78 -14.45 54.32
N GLU A 295 16.65 -15.43 54.30
CA GLU A 295 18.04 -15.20 54.67
C GLU A 295 18.70 -14.15 53.72
N PRO A 296 19.72 -13.39 54.21
CA PRO A 296 20.37 -12.34 53.41
C PRO A 296 20.94 -12.85 52.07
N ARG A 297 21.42 -14.07 52.02
CA ARG A 297 21.95 -14.70 50.81
C ARG A 297 20.86 -14.97 49.77
N ALA A 298 19.69 -15.44 50.19
CA ALA A 298 18.54 -15.70 49.31
C ALA A 298 17.98 -14.39 48.75
N ARG A 299 17.89 -13.33 49.55
CA ARG A 299 17.48 -11.97 49.08
C ARG A 299 18.46 -11.45 48.05
N ALA A 300 19.76 -11.56 48.26
CA ALA A 300 20.77 -11.13 47.30
C ALA A 300 20.66 -11.89 45.96
N ALA A 301 20.40 -13.20 45.99
CA ALA A 301 20.23 -14.01 44.78
C ALA A 301 18.98 -13.60 44.00
N ILE A 302 17.85 -13.32 44.67
CA ILE A 302 16.61 -12.86 44.02
C ILE A 302 16.80 -11.48 43.35
N LEU A 303 17.49 -10.58 44.05
CA LEU A 303 17.79 -9.24 43.51
C LEU A 303 18.76 -9.32 42.30
N LEU A 304 19.78 -10.16 42.40
CA LEU A 304 20.70 -10.39 41.29
C LEU A 304 19.99 -10.95 40.06
N ALA A 305 19.12 -11.94 40.23
CA ALA A 305 18.31 -12.50 39.16
C ALA A 305 17.42 -11.44 38.51
N ALA A 306 16.82 -10.57 39.29
CA ALA A 306 16.00 -9.43 38.79
C ALA A 306 16.84 -8.46 37.95
N VAL A 307 18.03 -8.11 38.39
CA VAL A 307 18.95 -7.24 37.64
C VAL A 307 19.35 -7.89 36.32
N VAL A 308 19.67 -9.20 36.31
CA VAL A 308 20.01 -9.96 35.10
C VAL A 308 18.83 -9.95 34.11
N ILE A 309 17.62 -10.25 34.59
CA ILE A 309 16.38 -10.25 33.75
C ILE A 309 16.14 -8.86 33.16
N ALA A 310 16.35 -7.78 33.93
CA ALA A 310 16.20 -6.40 33.44
C ALA A 310 17.30 -6.02 32.44
N ALA A 311 18.51 -6.55 32.59
CA ALA A 311 19.66 -6.22 31.75
C ALA A 311 19.57 -6.86 30.36
N VAL A 312 18.97 -8.07 30.22
CA VAL A 312 18.91 -8.81 28.94
C VAL A 312 18.29 -7.98 27.80
N PRO A 313 17.11 -7.37 27.94
CA PRO A 313 16.53 -6.56 26.86
C PRO A 313 17.40 -5.36 26.49
N LEU A 314 18.03 -4.74 27.47
CA LEU A 314 18.95 -3.62 27.27
C LEU A 314 20.21 -4.06 26.49
N VAL A 315 20.83 -5.17 26.86
CA VAL A 315 21.99 -5.71 26.17
C VAL A 315 21.66 -6.06 24.72
N VAL A 316 20.52 -6.71 24.49
CA VAL A 316 20.04 -7.02 23.13
C VAL A 316 19.83 -5.75 22.33
N MET A 317 19.22 -4.73 22.91
CA MET A 317 18.99 -3.45 22.23
C MET A 317 20.32 -2.74 21.90
N VAL A 318 21.24 -2.68 22.82
CA VAL A 318 22.59 -2.10 22.61
C VAL A 318 23.36 -2.89 21.54
N ALA A 319 23.29 -4.22 21.55
CA ALA A 319 23.93 -5.05 20.53
C ALA A 319 23.37 -4.79 19.13
N ARG A 320 22.06 -4.55 19.01
CA ARG A 320 21.42 -4.18 17.74
C ARG A 320 21.84 -2.80 17.25
N VAL A 321 21.85 -1.80 18.13
CA VAL A 321 22.34 -0.46 17.80
C VAL A 321 23.82 -0.50 17.41
N ARG A 322 24.65 -1.33 18.06
CA ARG A 322 26.05 -1.55 17.67
C ARG A 322 26.17 -2.14 16.26
N ARG A 323 25.32 -3.11 15.87
CA ARG A 323 25.31 -3.66 14.50
C ARG A 323 24.97 -2.56 13.47
N LEU A 324 23.98 -1.71 13.76
CA LEU A 324 23.59 -0.60 12.90
C LEU A 324 24.76 0.39 12.72
N ARG A 325 25.44 0.75 13.81
CA ARG A 325 26.61 1.64 13.77
C ARG A 325 27.82 1.04 13.05
N LYS A 326 28.07 -0.26 13.18
CA LYS A 326 29.12 -0.96 12.43
C LYS A 326 28.85 -0.94 10.92
N ALA A 327 27.59 -0.91 10.52
CA ALA A 327 27.14 -0.75 9.13
C ALA A 327 27.24 0.70 8.63
N GLY A 328 27.69 1.66 9.46
CA GLY A 328 27.90 3.06 9.08
C GLY A 328 26.72 4.00 9.32
N TYR A 329 25.62 3.51 9.92
CA TYR A 329 24.38 4.31 10.11
C TYR A 329 24.30 4.91 11.50
N GLY A 330 23.88 6.19 11.54
CA GLY A 330 23.67 6.96 12.75
C GLY A 330 22.21 6.97 13.22
N ARG A 331 21.97 7.67 14.33
CA ARG A 331 20.63 7.90 14.88
C ARG A 331 19.74 8.68 13.91
N ARG A 332 20.29 9.66 13.18
CA ARG A 332 19.53 10.45 12.20
C ARG A 332 18.99 9.57 11.10
N ASP A 333 19.81 8.69 10.53
CA ASP A 333 19.41 7.76 9.46
C ASP A 333 18.29 6.81 9.91
N LEU A 334 18.33 6.35 11.17
CA LEU A 334 17.26 5.52 11.74
C LEU A 334 15.97 6.30 11.94
N VAL A 335 16.05 7.52 12.49
CA VAL A 335 14.88 8.37 12.73
C VAL A 335 14.23 8.78 11.41
N ASP A 336 15.01 9.11 10.40
CA ASP A 336 14.49 9.49 9.08
C ASP A 336 13.87 8.29 8.36
N ALA A 337 14.44 7.09 8.49
CA ALA A 337 13.85 5.85 7.99
C ALA A 337 12.52 5.49 8.71
N LEU A 338 12.44 5.72 10.03
CA LEU A 338 11.20 5.50 10.78
C LEU A 338 10.12 6.53 10.44
N ARG A 339 10.50 7.79 10.16
CA ARG A 339 9.57 8.83 9.68
C ARG A 339 9.05 8.47 8.30
N ALA A 340 9.92 8.06 7.39
CA ALA A 340 9.53 7.63 6.06
C ALA A 340 8.61 6.40 6.10
N ASP A 341 8.90 5.38 6.96
CA ASP A 341 8.04 4.20 7.15
C ASP A 341 6.67 4.60 7.74
N LEU A 342 6.63 5.55 8.66
CA LEU A 342 5.38 6.06 9.25
C LEU A 342 4.56 6.87 8.25
N ALA A 343 5.19 7.81 7.54
CA ALA A 343 4.54 8.63 6.50
C ALA A 343 3.95 7.72 5.42
N HIS A 344 4.75 6.77 4.92
CA HIS A 344 4.33 5.79 3.95
C HIS A 344 3.11 4.98 4.39
N ARG A 345 3.09 4.49 5.64
CA ARG A 345 1.95 3.73 6.17
C ARG A 345 0.73 4.60 6.40
N SER A 346 0.91 5.84 6.87
CA SER A 346 -0.20 6.76 7.03
C SER A 346 -0.86 7.10 5.69
N GLU A 347 -0.07 7.28 4.64
CA GLU A 347 -0.54 7.47 3.27
C GLU A 347 -1.22 6.21 2.71
N GLU A 348 -0.65 5.02 2.97
CA GLU A 348 -1.24 3.74 2.57
C GLU A 348 -2.60 3.51 3.26
N LEU A 349 -2.68 3.78 4.56
CA LEU A 349 -3.92 3.66 5.33
C LEU A 349 -4.95 4.72 4.92
N ALA A 350 -4.53 5.96 4.63
CA ALA A 350 -5.39 7.00 4.08
C ALA A 350 -5.90 6.63 2.69
N PHE A 351 -5.03 6.04 1.86
CA PHE A 351 -5.41 5.52 0.56
C PHE A 351 -6.47 4.40 0.63
N LEU A 352 -6.32 3.44 1.54
CA LEU A 352 -7.23 2.31 1.69
C LEU A 352 -8.54 2.67 2.40
N TYR A 353 -8.48 3.48 3.45
CA TYR A 353 -9.61 3.73 4.37
C TYR A 353 -10.14 5.16 4.34
N GLY A 354 -9.53 6.05 3.55
CA GLY A 354 -9.89 7.48 3.41
C GLY A 354 -9.35 8.35 4.55
N ASP A 355 -9.37 9.68 4.31
CA ASP A 355 -8.90 10.68 5.26
C ASP A 355 -9.96 10.99 6.32
N GLY A 356 -9.66 10.73 7.57
CA GLY A 356 -10.45 11.16 8.72
C GLY A 356 -11.41 10.13 9.33
N PRO A 357 -11.91 10.41 10.54
CA PRO A 357 -12.71 9.48 11.32
C PRO A 357 -14.10 9.26 10.73
N SER A 358 -14.54 8.01 10.64
CA SER A 358 -15.89 7.64 10.16
C SER A 358 -16.98 8.27 11.06
N ARG A 359 -18.21 8.38 10.54
CA ARG A 359 -19.36 8.89 11.30
C ARG A 359 -19.55 8.09 12.60
N LEU A 360 -19.40 6.77 12.52
CA LEU A 360 -19.54 5.89 13.68
C LEU A 360 -18.38 6.04 14.69
N GLU A 361 -17.15 6.22 14.24
CA GLU A 361 -16.03 6.48 15.13
C GLU A 361 -16.20 7.81 15.88
N ARG A 362 -16.67 8.85 15.21
CA ARG A 362 -17.02 10.14 15.85
C ARG A 362 -18.14 10.00 16.86
N ALA A 363 -19.15 9.17 16.56
CA ALA A 363 -20.23 8.88 17.49
C ALA A 363 -19.74 8.13 18.74
N LEU A 364 -18.89 7.09 18.56
CA LEU A 364 -18.30 6.34 19.68
C LEU A 364 -17.40 7.23 20.56
N ARG A 365 -16.59 8.09 19.97
CA ARG A 365 -15.78 9.06 20.74
C ARG A 365 -16.65 10.03 21.54
N ARG A 366 -17.72 10.57 20.93
CA ARG A 366 -18.67 11.44 21.62
C ARG A 366 -19.37 10.70 22.77
N LEU A 367 -19.81 9.47 22.54
CA LEU A 367 -20.42 8.63 23.56
C LEU A 367 -19.45 8.38 24.72
N CYS A 368 -18.19 8.08 24.44
CA CYS A 368 -17.16 7.91 25.47
C CYS A 368 -17.02 9.18 26.32
N TYR A 369 -16.83 10.35 25.68
CA TYR A 369 -16.71 11.62 26.43
C TYR A 369 -17.93 11.97 27.25
N LEU A 370 -19.14 11.77 26.71
CA LEU A 370 -20.39 11.99 27.44
C LEU A 370 -20.49 11.06 28.65
N SER A 371 -20.18 9.77 28.49
CA SER A 371 -20.24 8.80 29.61
C SER A 371 -19.22 9.12 30.70
N VAL A 372 -18.01 9.58 30.33
CA VAL A 372 -17.01 10.05 31.31
C VAL A 372 -17.48 11.32 32.03
N ALA A 373 -18.10 12.27 31.33
CA ALA A 373 -18.65 13.48 31.92
C ALA A 373 -19.80 13.17 32.91
N VAL A 374 -20.69 12.23 32.54
CA VAL A 374 -21.76 11.75 33.46
C VAL A 374 -21.15 11.10 34.69
N ALA A 375 -20.15 10.20 34.53
CA ALA A 375 -19.50 9.58 35.68
C ALA A 375 -18.82 10.61 36.59
N GLY A 376 -18.13 11.61 36.00
CA GLY A 376 -17.53 12.72 36.75
C GLY A 376 -18.58 13.58 37.49
N GLY A 377 -19.71 13.84 36.83
CA GLY A 377 -20.84 14.55 37.46
C GLY A 377 -21.44 13.80 38.68
N ILE A 378 -21.55 12.46 38.58
CA ILE A 378 -21.97 11.61 39.69
C ILE A 378 -21.00 11.71 40.87
N VAL A 379 -19.67 11.64 40.61
CA VAL A 379 -18.67 11.78 41.69
C VAL A 379 -18.77 13.13 42.36
N LEU A 380 -18.87 14.23 41.60
CA LEU A 380 -19.03 15.57 42.16
C LEU A 380 -20.34 15.75 42.98
N ALA A 381 -21.44 15.11 42.53
CA ALA A 381 -22.70 15.13 43.27
C ALA A 381 -22.60 14.36 44.57
N LEU A 382 -21.90 13.23 44.61
CA LEU A 382 -21.66 12.44 45.82
C LEU A 382 -20.79 13.20 46.85
N GLU A 383 -19.78 13.96 46.38
CA GLU A 383 -18.96 14.79 47.26
C GLU A 383 -19.76 15.92 47.92
N ARG A 384 -20.71 16.52 47.16
CA ARG A 384 -21.51 17.63 47.65
C ARG A 384 -22.71 17.20 48.49
N MET A 385 -23.22 15.98 48.25
CA MET A 385 -24.41 15.42 48.89
C MET A 385 -24.14 13.98 49.34
N PRO A 386 -23.46 13.73 50.46
CA PRO A 386 -23.07 12.39 50.92
C PRO A 386 -24.25 11.43 51.11
N GLY A 387 -25.45 11.95 51.38
CA GLY A 387 -26.70 11.16 51.54
C GLY A 387 -27.10 10.44 50.22
N LEU A 388 -26.63 10.87 49.05
CA LEU A 388 -26.91 10.21 47.79
C LEU A 388 -26.19 8.86 47.64
N ALA A 389 -25.12 8.62 48.38
CA ALA A 389 -24.38 7.37 48.36
C ALA A 389 -25.20 6.15 48.77
N GLY A 390 -26.23 6.35 49.64
CA GLY A 390 -27.15 5.31 50.07
C GLY A 390 -28.29 5.00 49.08
N VAL A 391 -28.44 5.79 48.01
CA VAL A 391 -29.45 5.55 46.99
C VAL A 391 -28.94 4.47 46.03
N ILE A 392 -29.57 3.30 46.05
CA ILE A 392 -29.15 2.09 45.30
C ILE A 392 -28.90 2.35 43.79
N GLY A 393 -29.59 3.32 43.19
CA GLY A 393 -29.44 3.68 41.77
C GLY A 393 -28.14 4.43 41.38
N VAL A 394 -27.50 5.10 42.33
CA VAL A 394 -26.33 5.97 42.02
C VAL A 394 -25.06 5.17 41.70
N PRO A 395 -24.67 4.13 42.47
CA PRO A 395 -23.54 3.28 42.13
C PRO A 395 -23.75 2.49 40.83
N THR A 396 -25.00 2.04 40.58
CA THR A 396 -25.32 1.34 39.33
C THR A 396 -25.21 2.27 38.12
N LEU A 397 -25.68 3.50 38.20
CA LEU A 397 -25.55 4.51 37.14
C LEU A 397 -24.09 4.86 36.85
N PHE A 398 -23.27 4.99 37.89
CA PHE A 398 -21.82 5.19 37.73
C PHE A 398 -21.15 3.99 37.02
N GLY A 399 -21.46 2.77 37.44
CA GLY A 399 -20.98 1.53 36.84
C GLY A 399 -21.37 1.41 35.38
N VAL A 400 -22.63 1.72 35.04
CA VAL A 400 -23.11 1.72 33.65
C VAL A 400 -22.40 2.79 32.81
N ALA A 401 -22.22 4.01 33.32
CA ALA A 401 -21.52 5.08 32.63
C ALA A 401 -20.07 4.69 32.34
N MET A 402 -19.36 4.12 33.31
CA MET A 402 -17.99 3.65 33.14
C MET A 402 -17.87 2.48 32.16
N ALA A 403 -18.76 1.51 32.23
CA ALA A 403 -18.80 0.38 31.28
C ALA A 403 -19.05 0.87 29.83
N THR A 404 -20.01 1.79 29.67
CA THR A 404 -20.32 2.39 28.36
C THR A 404 -19.13 3.19 27.83
N ALA A 405 -18.46 3.97 28.68
CA ALA A 405 -17.25 4.70 28.31
C ALA A 405 -16.15 3.75 27.84
N LEU A 406 -15.91 2.65 28.56
CA LEU A 406 -14.93 1.65 28.23
C LEU A 406 -15.24 0.97 26.89
N LEU A 407 -16.46 0.49 26.70
CA LEU A 407 -16.89 -0.16 25.45
C LEU A 407 -16.80 0.78 24.25
N ALA A 408 -17.23 2.04 24.43
CA ALA A 408 -17.14 3.06 23.39
C ALA A 408 -15.67 3.40 23.06
N ALA A 409 -14.79 3.48 24.06
CA ALA A 409 -13.36 3.70 23.89
C ALA A 409 -12.68 2.54 23.15
N VAL A 410 -13.00 1.29 23.51
CA VAL A 410 -12.48 0.07 22.84
C VAL A 410 -12.97 0.02 21.39
N GLY A 411 -14.26 0.27 21.15
CA GLY A 411 -14.84 0.29 19.82
C GLY A 411 -14.24 1.40 18.91
N ALA A 412 -14.05 2.61 19.46
CA ALA A 412 -13.39 3.71 18.75
C ALA A 412 -11.93 3.37 18.46
N ARG A 413 -11.21 2.78 19.42
CA ARG A 413 -9.80 2.39 19.26
C ARG A 413 -9.61 1.30 18.21
N ALA A 414 -10.42 0.24 18.23
CA ALA A 414 -10.37 -0.84 17.24
C ALA A 414 -10.51 -0.29 15.80
N ARG A 415 -11.36 0.73 15.61
CA ARG A 415 -11.53 1.39 14.31
C ARG A 415 -10.39 2.35 13.94
N THR A 416 -9.81 3.03 14.92
CA THR A 416 -8.65 3.91 14.72
C THR A 416 -7.40 3.10 14.36
N GLU A 417 -7.24 1.89 14.92
CA GLU A 417 -6.10 1.00 14.62
C GLU A 417 -6.03 0.58 13.14
N HIS A 418 -7.13 0.65 12.40
CA HIS A 418 -7.13 0.44 10.94
C HIS A 418 -6.63 1.63 10.13
N ARG A 419 -6.45 2.83 10.74
CA ARG A 419 -6.04 4.05 10.03
C ARG A 419 -4.73 4.65 10.49
N THR A 420 -4.32 4.34 11.70
CA THR A 420 -3.07 4.85 12.29
C THR A 420 -2.27 3.68 12.83
N ASP A 421 -0.96 3.74 12.72
CA ASP A 421 -0.06 2.78 13.40
C ASP A 421 0.49 3.40 14.69
N PRO A 422 -0.27 3.34 15.82
CA PRO A 422 0.16 3.93 17.09
C PRO A 422 1.41 3.24 17.66
N LYS A 423 1.75 2.04 17.16
CA LYS A 423 2.99 1.33 17.54
C LYS A 423 4.19 1.94 16.79
N ALA A 424 4.02 2.32 15.53
CA ALA A 424 5.05 3.01 14.76
C ALA A 424 5.34 4.41 15.30
N GLU A 425 4.30 5.19 15.65
CA GLU A 425 4.45 6.51 16.28
C GLU A 425 5.17 6.45 17.63
N ARG A 426 4.86 5.46 18.48
CA ARG A 426 5.55 5.26 19.77
C ARG A 426 7.02 4.90 19.56
N ARG A 427 7.35 4.09 18.55
CA ARG A 427 8.74 3.77 18.17
C ARG A 427 9.49 5.01 17.69
N LEU A 428 8.87 5.81 16.83
CA LEU A 428 9.46 7.06 16.35
C LEU A 428 9.74 8.01 17.52
N ARG A 429 8.78 8.22 18.44
CA ARG A 429 8.96 9.03 19.65
C ARG A 429 10.06 8.51 20.56
N PHE A 430 10.19 7.19 20.72
CA PHE A 430 11.26 6.60 21.51
C PHE A 430 12.63 6.88 20.90
N TRP A 431 12.83 6.61 19.61
CA TRP A 431 14.12 6.77 18.94
C TRP A 431 14.50 8.25 18.68
N SER A 432 13.53 9.13 18.51
CA SER A 432 13.76 10.58 18.43
C SER A 432 13.99 11.23 19.81
N GLY A 433 13.57 10.58 20.90
CA GLY A 433 13.67 11.04 22.27
C GLY A 433 15.07 10.86 22.91
N PRO A 434 15.24 11.32 24.17
CA PRO A 434 16.51 11.26 24.89
C PRO A 434 17.00 9.82 25.14
N LEU A 435 16.10 8.87 25.38
CA LEU A 435 16.45 7.44 25.60
C LEU A 435 17.07 6.79 24.35
N GLY A 436 16.53 7.08 23.16
CA GLY A 436 17.13 6.65 21.89
C GLY A 436 18.53 7.25 21.69
N GLY A 437 18.71 8.53 22.04
CA GLY A 437 20.02 9.20 22.03
C GLY A 437 21.03 8.52 22.95
N TRP A 438 20.65 8.25 24.18
CA TRP A 438 21.46 7.59 25.18
C TRP A 438 21.90 6.17 24.75
N LEU A 439 21.00 5.36 24.16
CA LEU A 439 21.33 4.06 23.61
C LEU A 439 22.37 4.13 22.48
N PHE A 440 22.28 5.12 21.60
CA PHE A 440 23.29 5.34 20.56
C PHE A 440 24.64 5.78 21.12
N THR A 441 24.67 6.56 22.20
CA THR A 441 25.87 6.96 22.91
C THR A 441 26.53 5.76 23.58
N LEU A 442 25.77 4.95 24.31
CA LEU A 442 26.21 3.69 24.96
C LEU A 442 26.78 2.70 23.94
N ALA A 443 26.12 2.57 22.79
CA ALA A 443 26.60 1.69 21.72
C ALA A 443 27.89 2.23 21.05
N GLY A 444 28.22 3.50 21.25
CA GLY A 444 29.32 4.20 20.61
C GLY A 444 30.64 4.22 21.35
N LEU A 445 30.64 3.83 22.61
CA LEU A 445 31.82 3.94 23.48
C LEU A 445 33.08 3.16 23.03
N GLN A 446 33.04 2.40 21.92
CA GLN A 446 34.19 1.63 21.41
C GLN A 446 34.36 1.59 19.88
N VAL A 447 33.69 2.41 19.10
CA VAL A 447 33.85 2.38 17.62
C VAL A 447 34.64 3.59 17.16
N LYS A 448 35.96 3.45 16.94
CA LYS A 448 36.77 4.39 16.16
C LYS A 448 36.10 4.57 14.77
N ARG A 449 35.84 5.82 14.40
CA ARG A 449 35.33 6.20 13.07
C ARG A 449 36.21 5.58 11.99
N ARG A 450 35.69 4.67 11.18
CA ARG A 450 36.18 4.44 9.82
C ARG A 450 35.67 5.62 8.98
N ALA A 451 36.61 6.37 8.44
CA ALA A 451 36.32 7.42 7.48
C ALA A 451 35.50 6.81 6.33
N THR A 452 34.38 7.46 6.00
CA THR A 452 33.63 7.18 4.79
C THR A 452 34.57 7.43 3.60
N PRO A 453 34.77 6.49 2.68
CA PRO A 453 35.46 6.81 1.44
C PRO A 453 34.60 7.84 0.70
N ALA A 454 35.21 8.96 0.34
CA ALA A 454 34.59 9.95 -0.53
C ALA A 454 34.10 9.27 -1.82
N PRO A 455 32.95 9.68 -2.39
CA PRO A 455 32.54 9.19 -3.68
C PRO A 455 33.66 9.47 -4.68
N GLY A 456 34.22 8.39 -5.27
CA GLY A 456 35.34 8.48 -6.19
C GLY A 456 35.00 9.41 -7.35
N VAL A 457 35.77 10.48 -7.42
CA VAL A 457 35.91 11.28 -8.64
C VAL A 457 36.45 10.31 -9.71
N LEU A 458 35.60 9.96 -10.66
CA LEU A 458 36.03 9.27 -11.87
C LEU A 458 37.01 10.19 -12.56
N SER A 459 38.29 9.87 -12.52
CA SER A 459 39.33 10.46 -13.38
C SER A 459 38.92 10.29 -14.85
N PRO A 460 39.03 11.31 -15.67
CA PRO A 460 38.75 11.17 -17.10
C PRO A 460 39.73 10.13 -17.70
N VAL A 461 39.16 9.13 -18.35
CA VAL A 461 39.91 8.18 -19.17
C VAL A 461 40.64 8.96 -20.23
N ALA A 462 41.97 8.97 -20.17
CA ALA A 462 42.84 9.49 -21.23
C ALA A 462 42.62 8.65 -22.50
N THR A 463 42.09 9.27 -23.53
CA THR A 463 42.06 8.72 -24.88
C THR A 463 43.52 8.58 -25.39
N PRO A 464 43.94 7.42 -25.89
CA PRO A 464 45.22 7.30 -26.53
C PRO A 464 45.22 8.09 -27.85
N VAL A 465 46.17 9.01 -27.97
CA VAL A 465 46.52 9.68 -29.24
C VAL A 465 47.08 8.61 -30.19
N PRO A 466 46.63 8.47 -31.44
CA PRO A 466 47.27 7.58 -32.41
C PRO A 466 48.60 8.16 -32.81
N ASP A 467 49.63 7.38 -32.66
CA ASP A 467 51.01 7.66 -33.07
C ASP A 467 51.09 7.72 -34.59
N ALA A 468 51.49 8.88 -35.10
CA ALA A 468 51.77 9.08 -36.52
C ALA A 468 53.19 8.62 -36.79
N ARG A 469 53.39 7.35 -37.15
CA ARG A 469 54.54 6.81 -37.91
C ARG A 469 54.10 5.51 -38.56
N ASP A 470 53.85 5.62 -39.85
CA ASP A 470 54.42 4.87 -40.96
C ASP A 470 53.57 5.05 -42.19
N ALA A 471 54.32 5.66 -43.24
CA ALA A 471 54.14 5.67 -44.70
C ALA A 471 52.79 6.13 -45.28
#